data_60504a956a9551db00baa839aa3fd2e7
#
_entry.id   60504a956a9551db00baa839aa3fd2e7
#
_cell.length_a   1.000
_cell.length_b   1.000
_cell.length_c   1.000
_cell.angle_alpha   90.00
_cell.angle_beta   90.00
_cell.angle_gamma   90.00
#
_symmetry.space_group_name_H-M   'P 1'
#
loop_
_entity.id
_entity.type
_entity.pdbx_description
1 polymer ?
#
loop_
_entity_poly.entity_id
_entity_poly.type
_entity_poly.pdbx_seq_one_letter_code
_entity_poly.pdbx_strand_id
1 'polypeptide(L)'
;MRAWFFAAVAMAFCGAVSAQTPVQDRLKAIRADPVALKQAIEAGKKATFFCLNCHGDNGISKIPEVPNLAGQNPAYLLEQIRKFGSGERKDQFMQGLIKVLKDEERVQIALFYGSQTVPPAKADPALAARGKEQFTKLCVRCHGDAARGDAAIPRLAGQQVPYLVTSITRYRDNTGVRNNQLMSIATSSLKNEDIKAIANYLTQLP
;
A
#
# COMPACT_ATOMS: atom_id res chain seq x y z
N MET A 1 4.38 -57.21 35.30
CA MET A 1 3.40 -56.27 34.73
C MET A 1 4.02 -54.89 34.78
N ARG A 2 4.49 -54.34 33.62
CA ARG A 2 5.11 -53.01 33.51
C ARG A 2 4.07 -52.09 32.85
N ALA A 3 3.52 -51.11 33.58
CA ALA A 3 2.63 -50.12 33.08
C ALA A 3 3.41 -48.97 32.41
N TRP A 4 3.15 -48.71 31.13
CA TRP A 4 3.72 -47.62 30.36
C TRP A 4 2.75 -46.44 30.47
N PHE A 5 3.21 -45.36 31.13
CA PHE A 5 2.49 -44.07 31.11
C PHE A 5 2.90 -43.30 29.85
N PHE A 6 1.96 -43.15 28.92
CA PHE A 6 2.09 -42.20 27.81
C PHE A 6 1.71 -40.80 28.33
N ALA A 7 2.71 -39.95 28.47
CA ALA A 7 2.48 -38.50 28.69
C ALA A 7 2.15 -37.84 27.36
N ALA A 8 0.90 -37.39 27.19
CA ALA A 8 0.48 -36.58 26.06
C ALA A 8 1.01 -35.14 26.24
N VAL A 9 1.98 -34.75 25.43
CA VAL A 9 2.44 -33.36 25.35
C VAL A 9 1.46 -32.58 24.48
N ALA A 10 0.62 -31.76 25.11
CA ALA A 10 -0.24 -30.80 24.43
C ALA A 10 0.63 -29.63 23.94
N MET A 11 0.94 -29.59 22.64
CA MET A 11 1.51 -28.42 22.00
C MET A 11 0.46 -27.30 21.92
N ALA A 12 0.58 -26.32 22.78
CA ALA A 12 -0.19 -25.08 22.67
C ALA A 12 0.36 -24.29 21.46
N PHE A 13 -0.38 -24.28 20.37
CA PHE A 13 -0.14 -23.37 19.26
C PHE A 13 -0.47 -21.95 19.75
N CYS A 14 0.54 -21.23 20.19
CA CYS A 14 0.45 -19.80 20.45
C CYS A 14 0.42 -19.08 19.09
N GLY A 15 -0.77 -18.92 18.51
CA GLY A 15 -0.97 -18.06 17.36
C GLY A 15 -0.56 -16.64 17.74
N ALA A 16 0.47 -16.10 17.10
CA ALA A 16 0.84 -14.70 17.25
C ALA A 16 -0.34 -13.85 16.72
N VAL A 17 -1.21 -13.41 17.61
CA VAL A 17 -2.17 -12.36 17.35
C VAL A 17 -1.36 -11.10 17.13
N SER A 18 -1.25 -10.66 15.87
CA SER A 18 -0.65 -9.38 15.55
C SER A 18 -1.46 -8.29 16.25
N ALA A 19 -0.92 -7.71 17.30
CA ALA A 19 -1.59 -6.62 18.02
C ALA A 19 -1.81 -5.46 17.05
N GLN A 20 -3.07 -5.13 16.78
CA GLN A 20 -3.45 -3.97 15.99
C GLN A 20 -3.00 -2.71 16.75
N THR A 21 -2.49 -1.71 16.01
CA THR A 21 -2.13 -0.44 16.64
C THR A 21 -3.40 0.34 16.99
N PRO A 22 -3.39 1.19 18.01
CA PRO A 22 -4.55 2.04 18.36
C PRO A 22 -5.09 2.84 17.17
N VAL A 23 -4.24 3.23 16.23
CA VAL A 23 -4.60 3.96 15.01
C VAL A 23 -5.38 3.08 14.03
N GLN A 24 -5.05 1.79 13.93
CA GLN A 24 -5.80 0.84 13.08
C GLN A 24 -7.17 0.52 13.69
N ASP A 25 -7.27 0.40 15.01
CA ASP A 25 -8.55 0.21 15.69
C ASP A 25 -9.45 1.45 15.52
N ARG A 26 -8.88 2.65 15.60
CA ARG A 26 -9.59 3.91 15.33
C ARG A 26 -10.12 3.96 13.89
N LEU A 27 -9.32 3.57 12.89
CA LEU A 27 -9.76 3.45 11.50
C LEU A 27 -10.97 2.51 11.37
N LYS A 28 -10.90 1.33 12.00
CA LYS A 28 -11.98 0.34 11.98
C LYS A 28 -13.27 0.89 12.60
N ALA A 29 -13.18 1.54 13.74
CA ALA A 29 -14.32 2.13 14.44
C ALA A 29 -15.01 3.22 13.58
N ILE A 30 -14.23 4.14 13.00
CA ILE A 30 -14.77 5.20 12.12
C ILE A 30 -15.46 4.60 10.88
N ARG A 31 -14.88 3.58 10.27
CA ARG A 31 -15.49 2.93 9.09
C ARG A 31 -16.77 2.17 9.38
N ALA A 32 -17.02 1.77 10.61
CA ALA A 32 -18.24 1.11 11.03
C ALA A 32 -19.43 2.09 11.24
N ASP A 33 -19.16 3.38 11.37
CA ASP A 33 -20.16 4.43 11.55
C ASP A 33 -20.20 5.38 10.32
N PRO A 34 -21.27 5.37 9.52
CA PRO A 34 -21.36 6.22 8.32
C PRO A 34 -21.26 7.72 8.61
N VAL A 35 -21.74 8.19 9.76
CA VAL A 35 -21.69 9.61 10.15
C VAL A 35 -20.25 9.99 10.50
N ALA A 36 -19.60 9.19 11.34
CA ALA A 36 -18.20 9.38 11.70
C ALA A 36 -17.28 9.30 10.45
N LEU A 37 -17.55 8.36 9.53
CA LEU A 37 -16.80 8.23 8.29
C LEU A 37 -16.89 9.49 7.43
N LYS A 38 -18.08 10.03 7.23
CA LYS A 38 -18.29 11.28 6.46
C LYS A 38 -17.52 12.44 7.12
N GLN A 39 -17.66 12.61 8.42
CA GLN A 39 -16.94 13.66 9.17
C GLN A 39 -15.42 13.51 9.06
N ALA A 40 -14.92 12.29 9.17
CA ALA A 40 -13.48 12.00 9.07
C ALA A 40 -12.93 12.30 7.67
N ILE A 41 -13.69 11.99 6.60
CA ILE A 41 -13.30 12.32 5.21
C ILE A 41 -13.22 13.83 5.01
N GLU A 42 -14.20 14.59 5.51
CA GLU A 42 -14.20 16.07 5.42
C GLU A 42 -13.04 16.69 6.23
N ALA A 43 -12.77 16.17 7.41
CA ALA A 43 -11.62 16.60 8.21
C ALA A 43 -10.29 16.24 7.53
N GLY A 44 -10.20 15.04 6.92
CA GLY A 44 -9.06 14.60 6.17
C GLY A 44 -8.73 15.49 4.98
N LYS A 45 -9.74 15.96 4.24
CA LYS A 45 -9.55 16.93 3.17
C LYS A 45 -8.85 18.21 3.65
N LYS A 46 -9.20 18.71 4.83
CA LYS A 46 -8.53 19.88 5.42
C LYS A 46 -7.10 19.56 5.87
N ALA A 47 -6.90 18.36 6.44
CA ALA A 47 -5.59 17.93 6.92
C ALA A 47 -4.55 17.66 5.80
N THR A 48 -5.01 17.53 4.55
CA THR A 48 -4.11 17.28 3.41
C THR A 48 -3.43 18.53 2.83
N PHE A 49 -3.58 19.71 3.44
CA PHE A 49 -3.09 20.98 2.92
C PHE A 49 -1.64 20.94 2.39
N PHE A 50 -0.72 20.33 3.13
CA PHE A 50 0.67 20.18 2.67
C PHE A 50 0.88 19.03 1.67
N CYS A 51 -0.02 18.05 1.68
CA CYS A 51 0.11 16.85 0.84
C CYS A 51 -0.27 17.13 -0.63
N LEU A 52 -1.24 18.03 -0.83
CA LEU A 52 -1.80 18.32 -2.15
C LEU A 52 -0.79 18.90 -3.14
N ASN A 53 0.26 19.60 -2.67
CA ASN A 53 1.28 20.19 -3.55
C ASN A 53 2.04 19.12 -4.38
N CYS A 54 2.21 17.92 -3.82
CA CYS A 54 2.90 16.82 -4.52
C CYS A 54 1.93 15.72 -4.95
N HIS A 55 0.96 15.37 -4.09
CA HIS A 55 0.03 14.27 -4.37
C HIS A 55 -1.26 14.70 -5.09
N GLY A 56 -1.45 16.00 -5.33
CA GLY A 56 -2.66 16.57 -5.95
C GLY A 56 -3.85 16.69 -5.01
N ASP A 57 -4.82 17.56 -5.36
CA ASP A 57 -5.96 17.93 -4.51
C ASP A 57 -6.80 16.71 -4.07
N ASN A 58 -6.99 15.76 -4.99
CA ASN A 58 -7.74 14.53 -4.75
C ASN A 58 -6.83 13.29 -4.70
N GLY A 59 -5.53 13.48 -4.47
CA GLY A 59 -4.58 12.38 -4.43
C GLY A 59 -4.15 11.85 -5.80
N ILE A 60 -4.35 12.65 -6.87
CA ILE A 60 -3.86 12.35 -8.22
C ILE A 60 -2.70 13.29 -8.50
N SER A 61 -1.48 12.76 -8.38
CA SER A 61 -0.27 13.55 -8.55
C SER A 61 -0.04 13.94 -10.01
N LYS A 62 0.41 15.18 -10.21
CA LYS A 62 0.91 15.67 -11.51
C LYS A 62 2.41 15.40 -11.70
N ILE A 63 3.08 14.92 -10.65
CA ILE A 63 4.52 14.59 -10.64
C ILE A 63 4.65 13.08 -10.85
N PRO A 64 5.25 12.62 -11.94
CA PRO A 64 5.24 11.20 -12.32
C PRO A 64 5.90 10.26 -11.31
N GLU A 65 6.88 10.74 -10.55
CA GLU A 65 7.62 9.98 -9.52
C GLU A 65 6.90 9.97 -8.17
N VAL A 66 5.91 10.84 -7.98
CA VAL A 66 5.12 10.92 -6.75
C VAL A 66 3.85 10.09 -6.91
N PRO A 67 3.53 9.19 -5.97
CA PRO A 67 2.41 8.28 -6.14
C PRO A 67 1.05 8.97 -6.09
N ASN A 68 0.11 8.44 -6.87
CA ASN A 68 -1.30 8.66 -6.61
C ASN A 68 -1.68 8.04 -5.27
N LEU A 69 -2.38 8.81 -4.43
CA LEU A 69 -2.96 8.33 -3.16
C LEU A 69 -4.45 8.03 -3.30
N ALA A 70 -5.10 8.56 -4.35
CA ALA A 70 -6.50 8.34 -4.63
C ALA A 70 -6.85 6.86 -4.72
N GLY A 71 -7.93 6.45 -4.05
CA GLY A 71 -8.42 5.08 -4.04
C GLY A 71 -7.52 4.06 -3.38
N GLN A 72 -6.44 4.48 -2.73
CA GLN A 72 -5.56 3.57 -2.01
C GLN A 72 -6.22 3.07 -0.72
N ASN A 73 -5.95 1.83 -0.36
CA ASN A 73 -6.49 1.20 0.86
C ASN A 73 -6.10 2.00 2.11
N PRO A 74 -7.06 2.50 2.91
CA PRO A 74 -6.74 3.37 4.06
C PRO A 74 -5.82 2.72 5.08
N ALA A 75 -5.98 1.42 5.37
CA ALA A 75 -5.10 0.70 6.30
C ALA A 75 -3.67 0.59 5.76
N TYR A 76 -3.50 0.40 4.44
CA TYR A 76 -2.19 0.45 3.80
C TYR A 76 -1.58 1.85 3.88
N LEU A 77 -2.35 2.92 3.64
CA LEU A 77 -1.86 4.29 3.79
C LEU A 77 -1.36 4.56 5.21
N LEU A 78 -2.12 4.16 6.24
CA LEU A 78 -1.72 4.28 7.63
C LEU A 78 -0.42 3.54 7.92
N GLU A 79 -0.26 2.34 7.40
CA GLU A 79 0.98 1.58 7.59
C GLU A 79 2.16 2.27 6.86
N GLN A 80 1.95 2.87 5.69
CA GLN A 80 3.02 3.65 5.04
C GLN A 80 3.38 4.92 5.81
N ILE A 81 2.39 5.62 6.37
CA ILE A 81 2.60 6.77 7.26
C ILE A 81 3.43 6.35 8.48
N ARG A 82 3.08 5.24 9.13
CA ARG A 82 3.84 4.67 10.25
C ARG A 82 5.28 4.37 9.85
N LYS A 83 5.48 3.70 8.70
CA LYS A 83 6.81 3.32 8.19
C LYS A 83 7.69 4.51 7.85
N PHE A 84 7.14 5.60 7.34
CA PHE A 84 7.89 6.84 7.19
C PHE A 84 8.27 7.44 8.54
N GLY A 85 7.34 7.47 9.50
CA GLY A 85 7.60 7.99 10.85
C GLY A 85 8.68 7.22 11.60
N SER A 86 8.71 5.88 11.45
CA SER A 86 9.71 4.99 12.08
C SER A 86 11.04 4.87 11.32
N GLY A 87 11.11 5.37 10.07
CA GLY A 87 12.29 5.21 9.20
C GLY A 87 12.40 3.85 8.50
N GLU A 88 11.43 2.94 8.68
CA GLU A 88 11.37 1.67 7.94
C GLU A 88 11.16 1.87 6.45
N ARG A 89 10.50 2.95 6.05
CA ARG A 89 10.43 3.45 4.70
C ARG A 89 11.18 4.76 4.60
N LYS A 90 12.18 4.82 3.74
CA LYS A 90 13.08 5.95 3.66
C LYS A 90 12.64 6.93 2.56
N ASP A 91 12.38 8.15 2.97
CA ASP A 91 12.23 9.33 2.15
C ASP A 91 12.31 10.52 3.09
N GLN A 92 13.36 11.31 2.98
CA GLN A 92 13.69 12.35 3.95
C GLN A 92 12.57 13.39 4.08
N PHE A 93 11.96 13.78 2.94
CA PHE A 93 10.88 14.76 2.93
C PHE A 93 9.63 14.19 3.65
N MET A 94 9.18 12.98 3.24
CA MET A 94 8.01 12.34 3.84
C MET A 94 8.22 12.03 5.32
N GLN A 95 9.43 11.60 5.72
CA GLN A 95 9.76 11.36 7.13
C GLN A 95 9.61 12.63 7.98
N GLY A 96 10.05 13.79 7.46
CA GLY A 96 9.89 15.08 8.13
C GLY A 96 8.42 15.48 8.26
N LEU A 97 7.67 15.38 7.16
CA LEU A 97 6.26 15.76 7.10
C LEU A 97 5.37 14.91 8.00
N ILE A 98 5.57 13.59 8.01
CA ILE A 98 4.73 12.67 8.80
C ILE A 98 4.90 12.83 10.31
N LYS A 99 6.06 13.28 10.78
CA LYS A 99 6.34 13.45 12.23
C LYS A 99 5.47 14.50 12.89
N VAL A 100 5.00 15.50 12.16
CA VAL A 100 4.16 16.58 12.72
C VAL A 100 2.67 16.22 12.78
N LEU A 101 2.24 15.14 12.11
CA LEU A 101 0.84 14.71 12.08
C LEU A 101 0.44 14.00 13.37
N LYS A 102 -0.71 14.40 13.92
CA LYS A 102 -1.39 13.69 15.00
C LYS A 102 -1.99 12.37 14.49
N ASP A 103 -2.22 11.42 15.36
CA ASP A 103 -2.77 10.11 15.00
C ASP A 103 -4.16 10.22 14.36
N GLU A 104 -5.02 11.12 14.85
CA GLU A 104 -6.33 11.37 14.28
C GLU A 104 -6.23 11.92 12.85
N GLU A 105 -5.30 12.86 12.59
CA GLU A 105 -5.05 13.41 11.24
C GLU A 105 -4.56 12.33 10.27
N ARG A 106 -3.74 11.40 10.73
CA ARG A 106 -3.27 10.25 9.93
C ARG A 106 -4.42 9.38 9.45
N VAL A 107 -5.37 9.08 10.36
CA VAL A 107 -6.59 8.32 10.02
C VAL A 107 -7.46 9.08 9.04
N GLN A 108 -7.71 10.36 9.28
CA GLN A 108 -8.54 11.22 8.45
C GLN A 108 -7.96 11.39 7.04
N ILE A 109 -6.65 11.62 6.90
CA ILE A 109 -5.93 11.70 5.62
C ILE A 109 -6.04 10.36 4.85
N ALA A 110 -5.86 9.24 5.53
CA ALA A 110 -5.98 7.93 4.92
C ALA A 110 -7.41 7.65 4.42
N LEU A 111 -8.43 8.03 5.18
CA LEU A 111 -9.83 7.92 4.78
C LEU A 111 -10.18 8.84 3.62
N PHE A 112 -9.70 10.09 3.64
CA PHE A 112 -9.93 11.03 2.55
C PHE A 112 -9.35 10.52 1.23
N TYR A 113 -8.06 10.16 1.19
CA TYR A 113 -7.47 9.65 -0.05
C TYR A 113 -8.05 8.30 -0.47
N GLY A 114 -8.38 7.44 0.48
CA GLY A 114 -9.03 6.15 0.19
C GLY A 114 -10.43 6.28 -0.40
N SER A 115 -11.13 7.40 -0.14
CA SER A 115 -12.46 7.69 -0.71
C SER A 115 -12.42 8.29 -2.12
N GLN A 116 -11.22 8.70 -2.60
CA GLN A 116 -11.08 9.29 -3.92
C GLN A 116 -10.98 8.21 -5.01
N THR A 117 -11.23 8.61 -6.25
CA THR A 117 -11.09 7.74 -7.42
C THR A 117 -9.89 8.17 -8.25
N VAL A 118 -9.13 7.21 -8.75
CA VAL A 118 -8.06 7.46 -9.72
C VAL A 118 -8.53 6.97 -11.10
N PRO A 119 -8.54 7.83 -12.13
CA PRO A 119 -8.86 7.40 -13.48
C PRO A 119 -7.71 6.56 -14.05
N PRO A 120 -8.03 5.58 -14.93
CA PRO A 120 -6.99 4.86 -15.66
C PRO A 120 -6.24 5.82 -16.59
N ALA A 121 -4.93 5.65 -16.68
CA ALA A 121 -4.09 6.42 -17.58
C ALA A 121 -3.82 5.65 -18.89
N LYS A 122 -3.38 6.39 -19.91
CA LYS A 122 -2.95 5.77 -21.17
C LYS A 122 -1.67 4.96 -20.96
N ALA A 123 -1.63 3.77 -21.53
CA ALA A 123 -0.48 2.87 -21.53
C ALA A 123 -0.03 2.57 -22.96
N ASP A 124 1.21 2.12 -23.12
CA ASP A 124 1.66 1.48 -24.35
C ASP A 124 0.99 0.10 -24.46
N PRO A 125 0.18 -0.17 -25.51
CA PRO A 125 -0.57 -1.42 -25.61
C PRO A 125 0.31 -2.68 -25.67
N ALA A 126 1.47 -2.61 -26.33
CA ALA A 126 2.39 -3.74 -26.45
C ALA A 126 3.03 -4.07 -25.10
N LEU A 127 3.47 -3.03 -24.35
CA LEU A 127 3.98 -3.19 -23.00
C LEU A 127 2.89 -3.68 -22.05
N ALA A 128 1.68 -3.14 -22.16
CA ALA A 128 0.57 -3.53 -21.28
C ALA A 128 0.18 -5.01 -21.47
N ALA A 129 0.17 -5.54 -22.68
CA ALA A 129 -0.12 -6.95 -22.95
C ALA A 129 0.93 -7.87 -22.28
N ARG A 130 2.22 -7.58 -22.46
CA ARG A 130 3.31 -8.29 -21.78
C ARG A 130 3.23 -8.14 -20.26
N GLY A 131 2.92 -6.93 -19.79
CA GLY A 131 2.78 -6.63 -18.37
C GLY A 131 1.67 -7.42 -17.70
N LYS A 132 0.52 -7.60 -18.39
CA LYS A 132 -0.58 -8.45 -17.92
C LYS A 132 -0.12 -9.88 -17.70
N GLU A 133 0.63 -10.46 -18.64
CA GLU A 133 1.14 -11.83 -18.50
C GLU A 133 2.05 -11.97 -17.26
N GLN A 134 2.99 -11.05 -17.07
CA GLN A 134 3.91 -11.08 -15.93
C GLN A 134 3.18 -10.84 -14.61
N PHE A 135 2.24 -9.89 -14.58
CA PHE A 135 1.43 -9.61 -13.40
C PHE A 135 0.60 -10.81 -12.97
N THR A 136 -0.05 -11.49 -13.92
CA THR A 136 -0.85 -12.69 -13.65
C THR A 136 -0.01 -13.82 -13.06
N LYS A 137 1.23 -13.99 -13.52
CA LYS A 137 2.13 -15.04 -13.00
C LYS A 137 2.65 -14.77 -11.59
N LEU A 138 2.99 -13.52 -11.27
CA LEU A 138 3.80 -13.20 -10.09
C LEU A 138 3.07 -12.37 -9.03
N CYS A 139 2.05 -11.59 -9.40
CA CYS A 139 1.54 -10.53 -8.54
C CYS A 139 0.08 -10.72 -8.13
N VAL A 140 -0.73 -11.36 -8.97
CA VAL A 140 -2.19 -11.50 -8.81
C VAL A 140 -2.58 -12.15 -7.48
N ARG A 141 -1.79 -13.12 -7.02
CA ARG A 141 -2.06 -13.86 -5.77
C ARG A 141 -2.26 -12.93 -4.55
N CYS A 142 -1.54 -11.83 -4.50
CA CYS A 142 -1.60 -10.88 -3.39
C CYS A 142 -2.37 -9.61 -3.78
N HIS A 143 -2.14 -9.08 -4.99
CA HIS A 143 -2.72 -7.81 -5.42
C HIS A 143 -4.13 -7.94 -6.04
N GLY A 144 -4.60 -9.17 -6.31
CA GLY A 144 -5.88 -9.47 -6.96
C GLY A 144 -5.87 -9.20 -8.46
N ASP A 145 -6.84 -9.77 -9.19
CA ASP A 145 -6.94 -9.66 -10.65
C ASP A 145 -7.09 -8.21 -11.15
N ALA A 146 -7.84 -7.40 -10.39
CA ALA A 146 -8.02 -5.97 -10.66
C ALA A 146 -6.90 -5.09 -10.06
N ALA A 147 -5.84 -5.69 -9.50
CA ALA A 147 -4.73 -5.00 -8.85
C ALA A 147 -5.16 -3.98 -7.78
N ARG A 148 -6.27 -4.24 -7.09
CA ARG A 148 -6.82 -3.35 -6.04
C ARG A 148 -6.33 -3.69 -4.64
N GLY A 149 -5.68 -4.86 -4.47
CA GLY A 149 -5.19 -5.31 -3.18
C GLY A 149 -6.29 -5.46 -2.12
N ASP A 150 -5.91 -5.30 -0.87
CA ASP A 150 -6.79 -5.31 0.29
C ASP A 150 -6.28 -4.36 1.40
N ALA A 151 -6.73 -4.55 2.64
CA ALA A 151 -6.31 -3.69 3.76
C ALA A 151 -4.78 -3.61 3.95
N ALA A 152 -4.07 -4.73 3.79
CA ALA A 152 -2.61 -4.83 3.97
C ALA A 152 -1.83 -4.69 2.66
N ILE A 153 -2.46 -5.08 1.54
CA ILE A 153 -1.85 -5.12 0.21
C ILE A 153 -2.28 -3.88 -0.58
N PRO A 154 -1.35 -3.11 -1.16
CA PRO A 154 -1.71 -1.87 -1.83
C PRO A 154 -2.47 -2.11 -3.14
N ARG A 155 -3.39 -1.18 -3.42
CA ARG A 155 -3.89 -0.94 -4.76
C ARG A 155 -2.74 -0.49 -5.67
N LEU A 156 -2.61 -1.12 -6.83
CA LEU A 156 -1.65 -0.78 -7.88
C LEU A 156 -2.34 -0.21 -9.13
N ALA A 157 -3.62 -0.52 -9.32
CA ALA A 157 -4.43 -0.05 -10.44
C ALA A 157 -4.45 1.49 -10.51
N GLY A 158 -4.27 2.06 -11.71
CA GLY A 158 -4.23 3.50 -11.93
C GLY A 158 -3.02 4.22 -11.36
N GLN A 159 -1.99 3.48 -10.91
CA GLN A 159 -0.78 4.10 -10.36
C GLN A 159 0.17 4.54 -11.48
N GLN A 160 0.98 5.56 -11.22
CA GLN A 160 1.89 6.16 -12.18
C GLN A 160 3.04 5.22 -12.57
N VAL A 161 3.35 5.13 -13.88
CA VAL A 161 4.39 4.26 -14.42
C VAL A 161 5.76 4.53 -13.80
N PRO A 162 6.29 5.79 -13.72
CA PRO A 162 7.61 6.04 -13.13
C PRO A 162 7.67 5.65 -11.65
N TYR A 163 6.61 5.93 -10.88
CA TYR A 163 6.54 5.53 -9.48
C TYR A 163 6.53 4.01 -9.31
N LEU A 164 5.76 3.27 -10.14
CA LEU A 164 5.73 1.81 -10.12
C LEU A 164 7.08 1.21 -10.47
N VAL A 165 7.70 1.69 -11.55
CA VAL A 165 9.04 1.24 -11.98
C VAL A 165 10.05 1.41 -10.84
N THR A 166 10.13 2.61 -10.27
CA THR A 166 11.04 2.89 -9.15
C THR A 166 10.75 2.00 -7.94
N SER A 167 9.45 1.83 -7.60
CA SER A 167 9.07 1.05 -6.42
C SER A 167 9.38 -0.45 -6.57
N ILE A 168 9.09 -1.04 -7.73
CA ILE A 168 9.36 -2.45 -8.01
C ILE A 168 10.88 -2.69 -8.05
N THR A 169 11.63 -1.81 -8.70
CA THR A 169 13.10 -1.87 -8.75
C THR A 169 13.71 -1.83 -7.35
N ARG A 170 13.22 -0.96 -6.47
CA ARG A 170 13.70 -0.87 -5.08
C ARG A 170 13.47 -2.15 -4.29
N TYR A 171 12.37 -2.88 -4.54
CA TYR A 171 12.14 -4.20 -3.93
C TYR A 171 13.05 -5.27 -4.53
N ARG A 172 13.15 -5.32 -5.85
CA ARG A 172 14.01 -6.30 -6.55
C ARG A 172 15.47 -6.18 -6.12
N ASP A 173 15.97 -4.95 -6.08
CA ASP A 173 17.38 -4.67 -5.80
C ASP A 173 17.67 -4.58 -4.28
N ASN A 174 16.65 -4.78 -3.46
CA ASN A 174 16.73 -4.75 -1.98
C ASN A 174 17.49 -3.52 -1.44
N THR A 175 17.17 -2.33 -1.97
CA THR A 175 17.90 -1.09 -1.71
C THR A 175 17.80 -0.57 -0.26
N GLY A 176 16.96 -1.18 0.56
CA GLY A 176 16.68 -0.74 1.93
C GLY A 176 15.82 0.53 2.04
N VAL A 177 15.38 1.10 0.91
CA VAL A 177 14.44 2.25 0.90
C VAL A 177 13.01 1.81 1.23
N ARG A 178 12.64 0.62 0.78
CA ARG A 178 11.37 -0.06 1.08
C ARG A 178 11.68 -1.50 1.47
N ASN A 179 11.16 -1.93 2.60
CA ASN A 179 11.38 -3.28 3.11
C ASN A 179 10.07 -4.07 3.13
N ASN A 180 10.03 -5.12 2.34
CA ASN A 180 8.99 -6.15 2.37
C ASN A 180 9.56 -7.41 1.72
N GLN A 181 9.81 -8.44 2.53
CA GLN A 181 10.45 -9.66 2.08
C GLN A 181 9.67 -10.38 0.97
N LEU A 182 8.34 -10.42 1.08
CA LEU A 182 7.50 -11.07 0.06
C LEU A 182 7.63 -10.34 -1.28
N MET A 183 7.63 -9.00 -1.26
CA MET A 183 7.83 -8.21 -2.48
C MET A 183 9.23 -8.41 -3.06
N SER A 184 10.29 -8.44 -2.22
CA SER A 184 11.65 -8.69 -2.70
C SER A 184 11.78 -10.06 -3.36
N ILE A 185 11.17 -11.10 -2.78
CA ILE A 185 11.15 -12.45 -3.38
C ILE A 185 10.38 -12.44 -4.70
N ALA A 186 9.16 -11.88 -4.72
CA ALA A 186 8.30 -11.88 -5.90
C ALA A 186 8.89 -11.10 -7.09
N THR A 187 9.74 -10.10 -6.82
CA THR A 187 10.32 -9.24 -7.86
C THR A 187 11.75 -9.61 -8.25
N SER A 188 12.42 -10.54 -7.53
CA SER A 188 13.85 -10.85 -7.66
C SER A 188 14.29 -11.27 -9.07
N SER A 189 13.44 -11.96 -9.82
CA SER A 189 13.73 -12.44 -11.17
C SER A 189 13.34 -11.47 -12.29
N LEU A 190 12.69 -10.33 -11.97
CA LEU A 190 12.20 -9.38 -12.97
C LEU A 190 13.36 -8.62 -13.63
N LYS A 191 13.34 -8.55 -14.96
CA LYS A 191 14.21 -7.67 -15.74
C LYS A 191 13.60 -6.26 -15.79
N ASN A 192 14.38 -5.26 -16.18
CA ASN A 192 13.90 -3.89 -16.32
C ASN A 192 12.73 -3.76 -17.30
N GLU A 193 12.74 -4.56 -18.38
CA GLU A 193 11.68 -4.61 -19.38
C GLU A 193 10.38 -5.17 -18.79
N ASP A 194 10.46 -6.17 -17.91
CA ASP A 194 9.31 -6.77 -17.23
C ASP A 194 8.69 -5.76 -16.26
N ILE A 195 9.52 -5.05 -15.51
CA ILE A 195 9.07 -4.00 -14.59
C ILE A 195 8.34 -2.89 -15.34
N LYS A 196 8.89 -2.40 -16.46
CA LYS A 196 8.24 -1.41 -17.31
C LYS A 196 6.92 -1.92 -17.87
N ALA A 197 6.88 -3.16 -18.33
CA ALA A 197 5.68 -3.79 -18.85
C ALA A 197 4.58 -3.90 -17.79
N ILE A 198 4.92 -4.41 -16.60
CA ILE A 198 3.99 -4.49 -15.47
C ILE A 198 3.45 -3.11 -15.10
N ALA A 199 4.30 -2.08 -15.03
CA ALA A 199 3.90 -0.72 -14.71
C ALA A 199 2.91 -0.14 -15.75
N ASN A 200 3.14 -0.40 -17.05
CA ASN A 200 2.22 -0.01 -18.13
C ASN A 200 0.88 -0.75 -18.04
N TYR A 201 0.87 -2.02 -17.69
CA TYR A 201 -0.38 -2.74 -17.47
C TYR A 201 -1.18 -2.15 -16.30
N LEU A 202 -0.53 -1.88 -15.18
CA LEU A 202 -1.19 -1.41 -13.95
C LEU A 202 -1.77 0.00 -14.11
N THR A 203 -1.10 0.90 -14.83
CA THR A 203 -1.55 2.30 -14.96
C THR A 203 -2.88 2.45 -15.71
N GLN A 204 -3.23 1.51 -16.59
CA GLN A 204 -4.47 1.54 -17.37
C GLN A 204 -5.66 0.86 -16.65
N LEU A 205 -5.43 0.18 -15.54
CA LEU A 205 -6.50 -0.46 -14.76
C LEU A 205 -7.32 0.59 -13.98
N PRO A 206 -8.68 0.42 -13.91
CA PRO A 206 -9.57 1.32 -13.19
C PRO A 206 -9.54 1.16 -11.67
#